data_7fb2bc2aa0e20491abec147d07121173
#
_entry.id   7fb2bc2aa0e20491abec147d07121173
#
_cell.length_a   1.000
_cell.length_b   1.000
_cell.length_c   1.000
_cell.angle_alpha   90.00
_cell.angle_beta   90.00
_cell.angle_gamma   90.00
#
_symmetry.space_group_name_H-M   'P 1'
#
loop_
_entity.id
_entity.type
_entity.pdbx_description
1 polymer ?
#
loop_
_entity_poly.entity_id
_entity_poly.type
_entity_poly.pdbx_seq_one_letter_code
_entity_poly.pdbx_strand_id
1 'polypeptide(L)'
;GKNKKSVQELIRSTYSEIIPPIGDMGRAVTGLLLMTNDETIRKKMADSRSRYSSLYQVILEQNVKTTDLNALIKGVRIQDMVYKVKSAAYIQGGSKKEIGIQASNLSPSLLQKILEQRSMNVLSIDRVLLAGLTKKDLPRGRWRSLTKLEIKFLKMIP
;
A
#
# COMPACT_ATOMS: atom_id res chain seq x y z
N GLY A 1 17.37 6.52 8.36
CA GLY A 1 18.07 7.36 9.32
C GLY A 1 18.37 6.59 10.60
N LYS A 2 19.40 6.99 11.27
CA LYS A 2 19.90 6.32 12.48
C LYS A 2 18.85 6.22 13.59
N ASN A 3 17.83 7.09 13.58
CA ASN A 3 16.84 7.19 14.64
C ASN A 3 15.49 6.57 14.29
N LYS A 4 15.38 5.88 13.16
CA LYS A 4 14.13 5.23 12.81
C LYS A 4 13.99 3.89 13.51
N LYS A 5 12.90 3.73 14.26
CA LYS A 5 12.55 2.44 14.84
C LYS A 5 12.10 1.48 13.75
N SER A 6 12.52 0.24 13.84
CA SER A 6 11.96 -0.80 12.99
C SER A 6 10.52 -1.08 13.41
N VAL A 7 9.70 -1.59 12.48
CA VAL A 7 8.31 -1.95 12.79
C VAL A 7 8.24 -3.05 13.86
N GLN A 8 9.25 -3.92 13.92
CA GLN A 8 9.33 -4.96 14.93
C GLN A 8 9.41 -4.38 16.34
N GLU A 9 10.07 -3.24 16.52
CA GLU A 9 10.20 -2.58 17.82
C GLU A 9 8.87 -2.10 18.37
N LEU A 10 7.91 -1.77 17.49
CA LEU A 10 6.59 -1.31 17.91
C LEU A 10 5.80 -2.40 18.66
N ILE A 11 6.07 -3.68 18.37
CA ILE A 11 5.34 -4.80 18.97
C ILE A 11 6.18 -5.58 19.98
N ARG A 12 7.42 -5.18 20.22
CA ARG A 12 8.37 -5.91 21.07
C ARG A 12 7.87 -6.18 22.50
N SER A 13 7.12 -5.23 23.07
CA SER A 13 6.60 -5.37 24.43
C SER A 13 5.56 -6.49 24.58
N THR A 14 4.90 -6.87 23.49
CA THR A 14 3.84 -7.89 23.51
C THR A 14 4.32 -9.22 22.93
N TYR A 15 5.14 -9.17 21.88
CA TYR A 15 5.60 -10.35 21.16
C TYR A 15 7.11 -10.43 21.18
N SER A 16 7.64 -11.48 21.80
CA SER A 16 9.07 -11.79 21.79
C SER A 16 9.50 -12.48 20.50
N GLU A 17 8.55 -13.05 19.78
CA GLU A 17 8.80 -13.73 18.50
C GLU A 17 9.06 -12.72 17.39
N ILE A 18 9.82 -13.14 16.38
CA ILE A 18 10.00 -12.34 15.16
C ILE A 18 8.73 -12.45 14.33
N ILE A 19 8.05 -11.30 14.13
CA ILE A 19 6.86 -11.21 13.31
C ILE A 19 7.17 -10.25 12.17
N PRO A 20 7.57 -10.78 10.99
CA PRO A 20 8.00 -9.92 9.89
C PRO A 20 6.82 -9.23 9.21
N PRO A 21 7.06 -8.04 8.63
CA PRO A 21 6.06 -7.38 7.81
C PRO A 21 5.87 -8.12 6.48
N ILE A 22 4.68 -7.97 5.89
CA ILE A 22 4.40 -8.44 4.55
C ILE A 22 4.72 -7.31 3.58
N GLY A 23 5.75 -7.52 2.75
CA GLY A 23 6.18 -6.57 1.75
C GLY A 23 7.00 -5.41 2.30
N ASP A 24 7.42 -4.55 1.40
CA ASP A 24 8.23 -3.37 1.68
C ASP A 24 7.43 -2.10 1.41
N MET A 25 7.42 -1.19 2.37
CA MET A 25 6.68 0.06 2.26
C MET A 25 7.46 1.14 1.52
N GLY A 26 8.78 1.16 1.63
CA GLY A 26 9.58 2.26 1.09
C GLY A 26 9.62 3.49 2.00
N ARG A 27 10.41 4.50 1.60
CA ARG A 27 10.69 5.66 2.47
C ARG A 27 9.57 6.69 2.52
N ALA A 28 8.93 6.96 1.39
CA ALA A 28 7.90 7.99 1.27
C ALA A 28 6.49 7.44 1.58
N VAL A 29 6.42 6.24 2.11
CA VAL A 29 5.16 5.51 2.29
C VAL A 29 4.78 5.45 3.76
N THR A 30 3.53 5.73 4.03
CA THR A 30 2.90 5.59 5.34
C THR A 30 1.65 4.72 5.23
N GLY A 31 0.97 4.51 6.34
CA GLY A 31 -0.31 3.80 6.37
C GLY A 31 -0.19 2.36 6.82
N LEU A 32 -1.16 1.57 6.41
CA LEU A 32 -1.30 0.19 6.88
C LEU A 32 -0.12 -0.70 6.47
N LEU A 33 0.37 -1.45 7.43
CA LEU A 33 1.36 -2.50 7.23
C LEU A 33 0.89 -3.74 7.98
N LEU A 34 0.78 -4.84 7.26
CA LEU A 34 0.40 -6.12 7.85
C LEU A 34 1.66 -6.88 8.25
N MET A 35 1.67 -7.39 9.47
CA MET A 35 2.78 -8.18 10.01
C MET A 35 2.25 -9.54 10.46
N THR A 36 2.92 -10.60 10.07
CA THR A 36 2.54 -11.95 10.48
C THR A 36 3.70 -12.94 10.34
N ASN A 37 3.71 -13.95 11.19
CA ASN A 37 4.55 -15.14 11.04
C ASN A 37 3.77 -16.33 10.46
N ASP A 38 2.50 -16.14 10.08
CA ASP A 38 1.68 -17.18 9.46
C ASP A 38 2.10 -17.33 7.99
N GLU A 39 2.74 -18.44 7.65
CA GLU A 39 3.23 -18.69 6.30
C GLU A 39 2.12 -18.81 5.26
N THR A 40 0.94 -19.28 5.65
CA THR A 40 -0.20 -19.38 4.73
C THR A 40 -0.63 -17.99 4.25
N ILE A 41 -0.75 -17.05 5.17
CA ILE A 41 -1.11 -15.67 4.85
C ILE A 41 0.02 -15.00 4.06
N ARG A 42 1.28 -15.20 4.48
CA ARG A 42 2.43 -14.61 3.79
C ARG A 42 2.51 -15.05 2.34
N LYS A 43 2.41 -16.35 2.08
CA LYS A 43 2.42 -16.91 0.72
C LYS A 43 1.28 -16.37 -0.12
N LYS A 44 0.09 -16.29 0.47
CA LYS A 44 -1.09 -15.79 -0.22
C LYS A 44 -0.96 -14.34 -0.64
N MET A 45 -0.48 -13.49 0.27
CA MET A 45 -0.29 -12.06 -0.01
C MET A 45 0.87 -11.81 -0.98
N ALA A 46 1.89 -12.67 -0.98
CA ALA A 46 3.03 -12.55 -1.89
C ALA A 46 2.75 -13.08 -3.30
N ASP A 47 1.72 -13.90 -3.47
CA ASP A 47 1.38 -14.49 -4.77
C ASP A 47 0.86 -13.41 -5.71
N SER A 48 1.50 -13.26 -6.88
CA SER A 48 1.10 -12.27 -7.88
C SER A 48 -0.31 -12.49 -8.45
N ARG A 49 -0.87 -13.69 -8.27
CA ARG A 49 -2.21 -14.02 -8.69
C ARG A 49 -3.28 -13.67 -7.66
N SER A 50 -2.88 -13.38 -6.43
CA SER A 50 -3.83 -13.01 -5.38
C SER A 50 -4.50 -11.68 -5.70
N ARG A 51 -5.81 -11.61 -5.45
CA ARG A 51 -6.63 -10.43 -5.77
C ARG A 51 -7.11 -9.72 -4.52
N TYR A 52 -6.18 -9.11 -3.81
CA TYR A 52 -6.56 -8.21 -2.72
C TYR A 52 -6.40 -6.76 -3.18
N SER A 53 -7.31 -5.91 -2.72
CA SER A 53 -7.29 -4.49 -3.08
C SER A 53 -6.51 -3.67 -2.06
N SER A 54 -5.83 -2.64 -2.58
CA SER A 54 -5.26 -1.57 -1.77
C SER A 54 -5.77 -0.24 -2.29
N LEU A 55 -5.96 0.70 -1.38
CA LEU A 55 -6.29 2.08 -1.71
C LEU A 55 -5.18 2.97 -1.19
N TYR A 56 -4.65 3.78 -2.08
CA TYR A 56 -3.57 4.71 -1.78
C TYR A 56 -4.03 6.14 -1.96
N GLN A 57 -3.68 7.01 -1.01
CA GLN A 57 -3.75 8.45 -1.18
C GLN A 57 -2.34 8.94 -1.50
N VAL A 58 -2.18 9.62 -2.63
CA VAL A 58 -0.88 10.04 -3.12
C VAL A 58 -0.86 11.55 -3.25
N ILE A 59 0.19 12.17 -2.70
CA ILE A 59 0.45 13.60 -2.87
C ILE A 59 1.65 13.74 -3.78
N LEU A 60 1.49 14.56 -4.81
CA LEU A 60 2.50 14.80 -5.84
C LEU A 60 2.99 16.23 -5.77
N GLU A 61 4.18 16.46 -6.28
CA GLU A 61 4.80 17.78 -6.27
C GLU A 61 4.10 18.77 -7.21
N GLN A 62 3.53 18.27 -8.29
CA GLN A 62 2.87 19.06 -9.31
C GLN A 62 1.43 18.58 -9.53
N ASN A 63 0.62 19.43 -10.15
CA ASN A 63 -0.75 19.07 -10.52
C ASN A 63 -0.75 17.86 -11.45
N VAL A 64 -1.63 16.91 -11.15
CA VAL A 64 -1.84 15.71 -11.97
C VAL A 64 -2.81 16.06 -13.09
N LYS A 65 -2.51 15.66 -14.30
CA LYS A 65 -3.37 15.85 -15.46
C LYS A 65 -4.34 14.68 -15.59
N THR A 66 -5.50 14.94 -16.17
CA THR A 66 -6.47 13.88 -16.47
C THR A 66 -5.86 12.79 -17.34
N THR A 67 -4.96 13.18 -18.28
CA THR A 67 -4.24 12.22 -19.12
C THR A 67 -3.35 11.29 -18.31
N ASP A 68 -2.75 11.78 -17.21
CA ASP A 68 -1.94 10.93 -16.31
C ASP A 68 -2.82 9.92 -15.59
N LEU A 69 -3.98 10.34 -15.09
CA LEU A 69 -4.92 9.43 -14.44
C LEU A 69 -5.37 8.32 -15.39
N ASN A 70 -5.70 8.68 -16.62
CA ASN A 70 -6.11 7.72 -17.63
C ASN A 70 -4.98 6.75 -18.00
N ALA A 71 -3.74 7.25 -18.07
CA ALA A 71 -2.58 6.43 -18.40
C ALA A 71 -2.32 5.38 -17.32
N LEU A 72 -2.53 5.72 -16.04
CA LEU A 72 -2.38 4.76 -14.95
C LEU A 72 -3.38 3.61 -15.06
N ILE A 73 -4.61 3.91 -15.48
CA ILE A 73 -5.67 2.92 -15.67
C ILE A 73 -5.41 2.06 -16.91
N LYS A 74 -4.96 2.67 -18.00
CA LYS A 74 -4.66 1.95 -19.26
C LYS A 74 -3.43 1.07 -19.13
N GLY A 75 -2.44 1.49 -18.38
CA GLY A 75 -1.22 0.73 -18.14
C GLY A 75 0.03 1.54 -18.40
N VAL A 76 1.01 1.31 -17.55
CA VAL A 76 2.34 1.93 -17.64
C VAL A 76 3.36 0.82 -17.83
N ARG A 77 4.16 0.94 -18.89
CA ARG A 77 5.22 -0.04 -19.18
C ARG A 77 6.47 0.29 -18.39
N ILE A 78 6.96 -0.68 -17.64
CA ILE A 78 8.26 -0.65 -16.99
C ILE A 78 9.01 -1.89 -17.45
N GLN A 79 10.07 -1.71 -18.22
CA GLN A 79 10.80 -2.79 -18.88
C GLN A 79 9.83 -3.64 -19.73
N ASP A 80 9.73 -4.94 -19.48
CA ASP A 80 8.88 -5.83 -20.25
C ASP A 80 7.48 -6.02 -19.68
N MET A 81 7.17 -5.34 -18.58
CA MET A 81 5.91 -5.50 -17.89
C MET A 81 5.04 -4.24 -18.02
N VAL A 82 3.73 -4.45 -18.13
CA VAL A 82 2.74 -3.38 -18.11
C VAL A 82 1.95 -3.48 -16.81
N TYR A 83 1.94 -2.39 -16.04
CA TYR A 83 1.25 -2.30 -14.76
C TYR A 83 0.05 -1.40 -14.87
N LYS A 84 -1.09 -1.85 -14.38
CA LYS A 84 -2.34 -1.09 -14.39
C LYS A 84 -2.83 -0.88 -12.97
N VAL A 85 -3.44 0.26 -12.72
CA VAL A 85 -4.25 0.43 -11.52
C VAL A 85 -5.72 0.25 -11.87
N LYS A 86 -6.52 -0.08 -10.86
CA LYS A 86 -7.96 -0.31 -11.07
C LYS A 86 -8.73 0.99 -11.24
N SER A 87 -8.37 2.01 -10.47
CA SER A 87 -8.91 3.35 -10.60
C SER A 87 -7.89 4.39 -10.16
N ALA A 88 -8.00 5.59 -10.70
CA ALA A 88 -7.18 6.73 -10.32
C ALA A 88 -8.03 7.98 -10.52
N ALA A 89 -8.16 8.79 -9.47
CA ALA A 89 -9.03 9.96 -9.47
C ALA A 89 -8.51 11.03 -8.52
N TYR A 90 -8.90 12.27 -8.76
CA TYR A 90 -8.66 13.34 -7.80
C TYR A 90 -9.44 13.07 -6.53
N ILE A 91 -8.87 13.44 -5.38
CA ILE A 91 -9.54 13.32 -4.10
C ILE A 91 -10.55 14.48 -3.97
N GLN A 92 -11.79 14.14 -3.63
CA GLN A 92 -12.84 15.13 -3.44
C GLN A 92 -12.45 16.11 -2.34
N GLY A 93 -12.52 17.41 -2.64
CA GLY A 93 -12.12 18.45 -1.70
C GLY A 93 -10.62 18.71 -1.62
N GLY A 94 -9.81 17.91 -2.29
CA GLY A 94 -8.37 18.10 -2.36
C GLY A 94 -7.92 18.93 -3.55
N SER A 95 -6.64 19.23 -3.62
CA SER A 95 -6.04 19.89 -4.77
C SER A 95 -5.78 18.88 -5.90
N LYS A 96 -5.42 19.38 -7.09
CA LYS A 96 -5.04 18.51 -8.21
C LYS A 96 -3.70 17.79 -7.99
N LYS A 97 -3.02 18.04 -6.88
CA LYS A 97 -1.80 17.33 -6.48
C LYS A 97 -2.11 16.08 -5.67
N GLU A 98 -3.37 15.88 -5.28
CA GLU A 98 -3.80 14.79 -4.42
C GLU A 98 -4.71 13.84 -5.21
N ILE A 99 -4.30 12.58 -5.28
CA ILE A 99 -5.05 11.56 -6.01
C ILE A 99 -5.27 10.31 -5.15
N GLY A 100 -6.37 9.62 -5.42
CA GLY A 100 -6.64 8.31 -4.86
C GLY A 100 -6.43 7.25 -5.93
N ILE A 101 -5.72 6.18 -5.58
CA ILE A 101 -5.42 5.08 -6.49
C ILE A 101 -5.87 3.78 -5.84
N GLN A 102 -6.72 3.04 -6.54
CA GLN A 102 -7.09 1.68 -6.15
C GLN A 102 -6.37 0.70 -7.05
N ALA A 103 -5.75 -0.30 -6.45
CA ALA A 103 -5.00 -1.31 -7.21
C ALA A 103 -5.17 -2.68 -6.57
N SER A 104 -5.03 -3.72 -7.39
CA SER A 104 -5.01 -5.11 -6.93
C SER A 104 -3.57 -5.58 -6.86
N ASN A 105 -3.17 -6.09 -5.70
CA ASN A 105 -1.86 -6.72 -5.48
C ASN A 105 -0.69 -5.87 -6.00
N LEU A 106 -0.71 -4.58 -5.68
CA LEU A 106 0.33 -3.64 -6.08
C LEU A 106 1.00 -3.07 -4.83
N SER A 107 2.30 -3.33 -4.68
CA SER A 107 3.05 -2.83 -3.54
C SER A 107 3.24 -1.30 -3.61
N PRO A 108 3.41 -0.64 -2.47
CA PRO A 108 3.70 0.80 -2.46
C PRO A 108 4.97 1.15 -3.23
N SER A 109 6.01 0.33 -3.11
CA SER A 109 7.28 0.55 -3.84
C SER A 109 7.09 0.50 -5.34
N LEU A 110 6.31 -0.46 -5.83
CA LEU A 110 6.03 -0.59 -7.26
C LEU A 110 5.14 0.57 -7.74
N LEU A 111 4.16 0.98 -6.94
CA LEU A 111 3.34 2.15 -7.26
C LEU A 111 4.20 3.39 -7.42
N GLN A 112 5.17 3.60 -6.54
CA GLN A 112 6.09 4.73 -6.64
C GLN A 112 6.86 4.69 -7.95
N LYS A 113 7.37 3.51 -8.36
CA LYS A 113 8.07 3.34 -9.64
C LYS A 113 7.19 3.66 -10.84
N ILE A 114 5.92 3.23 -10.79
CA ILE A 114 4.95 3.50 -11.86
C ILE A 114 4.74 5.01 -12.01
N LEU A 115 4.56 5.72 -10.90
CA LEU A 115 4.35 7.16 -10.91
C LEU A 115 5.60 7.89 -11.41
N GLU A 116 6.78 7.49 -10.97
CA GLU A 116 8.05 8.08 -11.41
C GLU A 116 8.30 7.83 -12.90
N GLN A 117 7.89 6.68 -13.42
CA GLN A 117 7.98 6.37 -14.85
C GLN A 117 7.16 7.37 -15.69
N ARG A 118 6.10 7.91 -15.12
CA ARG A 118 5.28 8.96 -15.72
C ARG A 118 5.77 10.37 -15.41
N SER A 119 6.97 10.50 -14.85
CA SER A 119 7.56 11.77 -14.41
C SER A 119 6.72 12.49 -13.35
N MET A 120 6.02 11.73 -12.53
CA MET A 120 5.22 12.25 -11.44
C MET A 120 6.03 12.15 -10.14
N ASN A 121 6.43 13.30 -9.61
CA ASN A 121 7.27 13.37 -8.41
C ASN A 121 6.42 13.17 -7.15
N VAL A 122 6.63 12.05 -6.49
CA VAL A 122 5.84 11.65 -5.33
C VAL A 122 6.38 12.31 -4.06
N LEU A 123 5.53 13.04 -3.35
CA LEU A 123 5.83 13.57 -2.03
C LEU A 123 5.48 12.57 -0.93
N SER A 124 4.32 11.93 -1.04
CA SER A 124 3.91 10.92 -0.07
C SER A 124 2.93 9.92 -0.67
N ILE A 125 2.96 8.70 -0.13
CA ILE A 125 1.99 7.64 -0.42
C ILE A 125 1.47 7.15 0.92
N ASP A 126 0.16 7.13 1.10
CA ASP A 126 -0.49 6.65 2.31
C ASP A 126 -1.43 5.50 1.96
N ARG A 127 -1.13 4.30 2.46
CA ARG A 127 -1.99 3.14 2.24
C ARG A 127 -3.10 3.14 3.26
N VAL A 128 -4.29 3.53 2.83
CA VAL A 128 -5.46 3.72 3.71
C VAL A 128 -6.38 2.51 3.75
N LEU A 129 -6.25 1.59 2.78
CA LEU A 129 -6.98 0.33 2.76
C LEU A 129 -6.08 -0.77 2.23
N LEU A 130 -6.09 -1.92 2.89
CA LEU A 130 -5.31 -3.09 2.51
C LEU A 130 -6.14 -4.34 2.78
N ALA A 131 -6.50 -5.04 1.71
CA ALA A 131 -7.25 -6.30 1.79
C ALA A 131 -8.50 -6.19 2.69
N GLY A 132 -9.25 -5.10 2.55
CA GLY A 132 -10.44 -4.85 3.36
C GLY A 132 -10.18 -4.23 4.73
N LEU A 133 -8.92 -4.16 5.15
CA LEU A 133 -8.56 -3.55 6.43
C LEU A 133 -8.39 -2.05 6.27
N THR A 134 -8.88 -1.28 7.24
CA THR A 134 -8.73 0.18 7.27
C THR A 134 -7.92 0.61 8.48
N LYS A 135 -7.43 1.83 8.47
CA LYS A 135 -6.70 2.38 9.62
C LYS A 135 -7.59 3.17 10.58
N LYS A 136 -8.90 2.95 10.52
CA LYS A 136 -9.85 3.55 11.45
C LYS A 136 -9.45 3.20 12.88
N ASP A 137 -9.41 4.21 13.75
CA ASP A 137 -9.05 4.08 15.16
C ASP A 137 -7.64 3.52 15.41
N LEU A 138 -6.77 3.58 14.39
CA LEU A 138 -5.39 3.13 14.50
C LEU A 138 -4.44 4.28 14.12
N PRO A 139 -4.08 5.14 15.08
CA PRO A 139 -3.16 6.24 14.80
C PRO A 139 -1.77 5.76 14.37
N ARG A 140 -1.02 6.63 13.70
CA ARG A 140 0.35 6.34 13.26
C ARG A 140 1.22 5.90 14.44
N GLY A 141 2.03 4.88 14.20
CA GLY A 141 2.91 4.30 15.22
C GLY A 141 2.22 3.33 16.15
N ARG A 142 0.92 3.11 15.98
CA ARG A 142 0.16 2.15 16.79
C ARG A 142 -0.08 0.87 16.00
N TRP A 143 -0.36 -0.20 16.73
CA TRP A 143 -0.68 -1.49 16.16
C TRP A 143 -1.83 -2.14 16.91
N ARG A 144 -2.48 -3.08 16.28
CA ARG A 144 -3.48 -3.92 16.91
C ARG A 144 -3.43 -5.32 16.32
N SER A 145 -3.91 -6.29 17.08
CA SER A 145 -4.11 -7.64 16.57
C SER A 145 -5.32 -7.67 15.65
N LEU A 146 -5.28 -8.53 14.63
CA LEU A 146 -6.45 -8.79 13.80
C LEU A 146 -7.46 -9.62 14.55
N THR A 147 -8.74 -9.38 14.28
CA THR A 147 -9.82 -10.23 14.80
C THR A 147 -9.82 -11.57 14.08
N LYS A 148 -10.48 -12.57 14.67
CA LYS A 148 -10.64 -13.89 14.03
C LYS A 148 -11.34 -13.78 12.67
N LEU A 149 -12.31 -12.88 12.55
CA LEU A 149 -13.05 -12.65 11.31
C LEU A 149 -12.15 -12.05 10.24
N GLU A 150 -11.31 -11.06 10.60
CA GLU A 150 -10.35 -10.45 9.69
C GLU A 150 -9.34 -11.49 9.17
N ILE A 151 -8.82 -12.34 10.04
CA ILE A 151 -7.92 -13.44 9.68
C ILE A 151 -8.61 -14.39 8.69
N LYS A 152 -9.86 -14.74 8.97
CA LYS A 152 -10.65 -15.60 8.09
C LYS A 152 -10.77 -15.00 6.69
N PHE A 153 -11.09 -13.71 6.60
CA PHE A 153 -11.21 -13.03 5.31
C PHE A 153 -9.89 -13.00 4.54
N LEU A 154 -8.76 -12.77 5.23
CA LEU A 154 -7.45 -12.83 4.58
C LEU A 154 -7.17 -14.20 3.99
N LYS A 155 -7.53 -15.26 4.70
CA LYS A 155 -7.34 -16.64 4.23
C LYS A 155 -8.26 -17.00 3.05
N MET A 156 -9.34 -16.24 2.84
CA MET A 156 -10.29 -16.46 1.76
C MET A 156 -9.95 -15.68 0.47
N ILE A 157 -8.92 -14.85 0.46
CA ILE A 157 -8.52 -14.11 -0.74
C ILE A 157 -8.22 -15.09 -1.88
N PRO A 158 -8.84 -14.89 -3.06
CA PRO A 158 -8.62 -15.77 -4.21
C PRO A 158 -7.20 -15.70 -4.75
#